data_7ee14f79264d9f858772c1a43f1363ab
#
_entry.id   7ee14f79264d9f858772c1a43f1363ab
#
_cell.length_a   1.000
_cell.length_b   1.000
_cell.length_c   1.000
_cell.angle_alpha   90.00
_cell.angle_beta   90.00
_cell.angle_gamma   90.00
#
_symmetry.space_group_name_H-M   'P 1'
#
loop_
_entity.id
_entity.type
_entity.pdbx_description
1 polymer ?
#
loop_
_entity_poly.entity_id
_entity_poly.type
_entity_poly.pdbx_seq_one_letter_code
_entity_poly.pdbx_strand_id
1 'polypeptide(L)'
;SMYSFSLGEVFSVTKQEFATLVVAMQVMYGEDFIGTEQALDVWYALLHDLDYQILSKVLQQYMLTNKFKPIVAELREIYTELVSPTISDWSEGWEKVSRAIGHYGMYQEEAAMESFDEVTREVVKRLGFQNICLSENIVADRARFAEIYQAIQRRKRTEVNVGSALANLREMVQNRLAELEQKGQKSIEQEKDKT
;
A
#
# COMPACT_ATOMS: atom_id res chain seq x y z
N SER A 1 -25.50 -7.78 -13.68
CA SER A 1 -25.28 -6.34 -13.69
C SER A 1 -23.79 -6.08 -13.43
N MET A 2 -23.08 -5.77 -14.48
CA MET A 2 -21.63 -5.56 -14.53
C MET A 2 -21.29 -4.21 -13.89
N TYR A 3 -20.56 -4.21 -12.81
CA TYR A 3 -19.81 -3.03 -12.40
C TYR A 3 -18.42 -3.08 -13.04
N SER A 4 -18.32 -2.43 -14.18
CA SER A 4 -17.03 -2.09 -14.79
C SER A 4 -16.41 -0.99 -13.95
N PHE A 5 -15.43 -1.32 -13.10
CA PHE A 5 -14.59 -0.32 -12.45
C PHE A 5 -13.65 0.24 -13.50
N SER A 6 -13.94 1.46 -13.94
CA SER A 6 -13.02 2.26 -14.74
C SER A 6 -11.81 2.64 -13.89
N LEU A 7 -10.65 2.10 -14.21
CA LEU A 7 -9.34 2.51 -13.70
C LEU A 7 -9.01 3.92 -14.20
N GLY A 8 -9.45 4.98 -13.51
CA GLY A 8 -9.18 6.34 -13.99
C GLY A 8 -9.50 7.50 -13.07
N GLU A 9 -10.26 7.32 -12.01
CA GLU A 9 -10.46 8.39 -11.03
C GLU A 9 -9.79 8.02 -9.72
N VAL A 10 -8.66 8.67 -9.44
CA VAL A 10 -8.01 8.61 -8.13
C VAL A 10 -8.86 9.45 -7.19
N PHE A 11 -9.76 8.79 -6.46
CA PHE A 11 -10.54 9.41 -5.40
C PHE A 11 -9.62 9.65 -4.20
N SER A 12 -8.97 10.80 -4.19
CA SER A 12 -8.17 11.22 -3.03
C SER A 12 -9.07 11.87 -1.98
N VAL A 13 -8.75 11.65 -0.70
CA VAL A 13 -9.44 12.30 0.42
C VAL A 13 -9.22 13.82 0.34
N THR A 14 -10.29 14.59 0.32
CA THR A 14 -10.21 16.05 0.43
C THR A 14 -9.91 16.50 1.86
N LYS A 15 -9.40 17.74 2.04
CA LYS A 15 -9.15 18.28 3.37
C LYS A 15 -10.42 18.32 4.25
N GLN A 16 -11.58 18.57 3.65
CA GLN A 16 -12.85 18.61 4.36
C GLN A 16 -13.31 17.22 4.82
N GLU A 17 -13.19 16.21 3.95
CA GLU A 17 -13.46 14.82 4.32
C GLU A 17 -12.50 14.34 5.39
N PHE A 18 -11.21 14.66 5.27
CA PHE A 18 -10.22 14.34 6.30
C PHE A 18 -10.55 14.98 7.65
N ALA A 19 -10.94 16.26 7.65
CA ALA A 19 -11.38 16.94 8.89
C ALA A 19 -12.55 16.21 9.56
N THR A 20 -13.48 15.66 8.80
CA THR A 20 -14.59 14.85 9.33
C THR A 20 -14.08 13.58 10.02
N LEU A 21 -13.09 12.89 9.44
CA LEU A 21 -12.47 11.72 10.06
C LEU A 21 -11.73 12.07 11.35
N VAL A 22 -11.02 13.21 11.35
CA VAL A 22 -10.30 13.70 12.56
C VAL A 22 -11.26 14.00 13.69
N VAL A 23 -12.39 14.68 13.42
CA VAL A 23 -13.42 14.92 14.43
C VAL A 23 -13.94 13.63 15.04
N ALA A 24 -14.21 12.61 14.22
CA ALA A 24 -14.65 11.30 14.72
C ALA A 24 -13.59 10.65 15.63
N MET A 25 -12.32 10.74 15.26
CA MET A 25 -11.21 10.25 16.09
C MET A 25 -11.07 11.03 17.40
N GLN A 26 -11.21 12.36 17.37
CA GLN A 26 -11.14 13.20 18.57
C GLN A 26 -12.28 12.93 19.55
N VAL A 27 -13.49 12.71 19.05
CA VAL A 27 -14.62 12.28 19.90
C VAL A 27 -14.34 10.97 20.61
N MET A 28 -13.69 10.03 19.93
CA MET A 28 -13.40 8.70 20.48
C MET A 28 -12.16 8.67 21.39
N TYR A 29 -11.11 9.40 21.03
CA TYR A 29 -9.79 9.29 21.66
C TYR A 29 -9.34 10.52 22.45
N GLY A 30 -10.16 11.59 22.43
CA GLY A 30 -9.88 12.87 23.08
C GLY A 30 -9.43 13.96 22.11
N GLU A 31 -9.73 15.21 22.46
CA GLU A 31 -9.49 16.40 21.61
C GLU A 31 -8.00 16.62 21.29
N ASP A 32 -7.11 16.15 22.15
CA ASP A 32 -5.65 16.24 21.93
C ASP A 32 -5.13 15.29 20.84
N PHE A 33 -5.94 14.32 20.41
CA PHE A 33 -5.55 13.40 19.34
C PHE A 33 -5.56 14.12 17.99
N ILE A 34 -4.40 14.21 17.35
CA ILE A 34 -4.19 15.03 16.13
C ILE A 34 -4.61 16.51 16.40
N GLY A 35 -4.31 17.01 17.61
CA GLY A 35 -4.79 18.31 18.09
C GLY A 35 -3.97 19.52 17.63
N THR A 36 -2.88 19.35 16.87
CA THR A 36 -2.07 20.45 16.33
C THR A 36 -2.19 20.54 14.81
N GLU A 37 -2.03 21.75 14.26
CA GLU A 37 -2.04 21.98 12.82
C GLU A 37 -0.97 21.13 12.11
N GLN A 38 0.22 21.03 12.71
CA GLN A 38 1.30 20.21 12.19
C GLN A 38 0.96 18.72 12.15
N ALA A 39 0.30 18.21 13.19
CA ALA A 39 -0.16 16.82 13.22
C ALA A 39 -1.23 16.59 12.14
N LEU A 40 -2.18 17.52 11.98
CA LEU A 40 -3.19 17.45 10.92
C LEU A 40 -2.56 17.40 9.52
N ASP A 41 -1.57 18.26 9.26
CA ASP A 41 -0.87 18.31 7.96
C ASP A 41 -0.14 17.00 7.66
N VAL A 42 0.57 16.44 8.65
CA VAL A 42 1.29 15.16 8.50
C VAL A 42 0.33 14.00 8.26
N TRP A 43 -0.73 13.90 9.05
CA TRP A 43 -1.73 12.86 8.90
C TRP A 43 -2.44 12.96 7.55
N TYR A 44 -2.80 14.17 7.13
CA TYR A 44 -3.40 14.41 5.82
C TYR A 44 -2.45 14.00 4.69
N ALA A 45 -1.19 14.43 4.73
CA ALA A 45 -0.19 14.06 3.73
C ALA A 45 -0.03 12.54 3.60
N LEU A 46 -0.16 11.80 4.71
CA LEU A 46 0.01 10.35 4.73
C LEU A 46 -1.27 9.55 4.38
N LEU A 47 -2.44 10.18 4.26
CA LEU A 47 -3.73 9.50 4.03
C LEU A 47 -4.52 10.03 2.84
N HIS A 48 -4.19 11.22 2.28
CA HIS A 48 -5.02 11.86 1.27
C HIS A 48 -5.06 11.13 -0.09
N ASP A 49 -4.08 10.26 -0.36
CA ASP A 49 -4.03 9.41 -1.56
C ASP A 49 -5.00 8.22 -1.52
N LEU A 50 -5.66 8.01 -0.39
CA LEU A 50 -6.61 6.93 -0.20
C LEU A 50 -8.03 7.37 -0.58
N ASP A 51 -8.90 6.41 -0.87
CA ASP A 51 -10.33 6.68 -1.09
C ASP A 51 -11.05 6.96 0.24
N TYR A 52 -11.82 8.05 0.29
CA TYR A 52 -12.53 8.47 1.51
C TYR A 52 -13.52 7.42 2.03
N GLN A 53 -14.29 6.80 1.13
CA GLN A 53 -15.32 5.84 1.51
C GLN A 53 -14.71 4.59 2.16
N ILE A 54 -13.59 4.15 1.61
CA ILE A 54 -12.86 2.99 2.10
C ILE A 54 -12.13 3.34 3.39
N LEU A 55 -11.43 4.48 3.44
CA LEU A 55 -10.74 4.95 4.65
C LEU A 55 -11.70 5.16 5.82
N SER A 56 -12.90 5.69 5.56
CA SER A 56 -13.94 5.82 6.58
C SER A 56 -14.38 4.47 7.15
N LYS A 57 -14.54 3.44 6.31
CA LYS A 57 -14.84 2.07 6.76
C LYS A 57 -13.69 1.46 7.56
N VAL A 58 -12.45 1.66 7.10
CA VAL A 58 -11.24 1.23 7.82
C VAL A 58 -11.22 1.82 9.23
N LEU A 59 -11.46 3.13 9.34
CA LEU A 59 -11.45 3.82 10.62
C LEU A 59 -12.57 3.32 11.55
N GLN A 60 -13.79 3.14 11.02
CA GLN A 60 -14.91 2.59 11.79
C GLN A 60 -14.60 1.18 12.29
N GLN A 61 -14.09 0.31 11.43
CA GLN A 61 -13.68 -1.04 11.81
C GLN A 61 -12.59 -1.00 12.89
N TYR A 62 -11.58 -0.15 12.71
CA TYR A 62 -10.49 0.01 13.67
C TYR A 62 -11.01 0.40 15.05
N MET A 63 -11.85 1.43 15.12
CA MET A 63 -12.45 1.91 16.38
C MET A 63 -13.29 0.86 17.11
N LEU A 64 -13.91 -0.07 16.38
CA LEU A 64 -14.71 -1.15 16.95
C LEU A 64 -13.88 -2.34 17.45
N THR A 65 -12.71 -2.58 16.89
CA THR A 65 -11.92 -3.80 17.13
C THR A 65 -10.65 -3.57 17.93
N ASN A 66 -10.15 -2.33 18.00
CA ASN A 66 -8.88 -1.99 18.63
C ASN A 66 -9.06 -1.16 19.89
N LYS A 67 -8.22 -1.44 20.89
CA LYS A 67 -8.22 -0.75 22.19
C LYS A 67 -7.42 0.56 22.19
N PHE A 68 -6.49 0.70 21.23
CA PHE A 68 -5.54 1.79 21.17
C PHE A 68 -5.91 2.81 20.09
N LYS A 69 -5.34 4.01 20.22
CA LYS A 69 -5.42 5.02 19.17
C LYS A 69 -4.79 4.51 17.88
N PRO A 70 -5.40 4.77 16.71
CA PRO A 70 -4.82 4.34 15.45
C PRO A 70 -3.51 5.06 15.17
N ILE A 71 -2.63 4.39 14.44
CA ILE A 71 -1.49 5.00 13.77
C ILE A 71 -1.68 4.87 12.26
N VAL A 72 -1.07 5.78 11.50
CA VAL A 72 -1.22 5.81 10.03
C VAL A 72 -0.87 4.47 9.39
N ALA A 73 0.19 3.80 9.87
CA ALA A 73 0.63 2.53 9.32
C ALA A 73 -0.44 1.44 9.39
N GLU A 74 -1.12 1.31 10.54
CA GLU A 74 -2.19 0.32 10.73
C GLU A 74 -3.41 0.62 9.84
N LEU A 75 -3.81 1.91 9.74
CA LEU A 75 -4.92 2.29 8.87
C LEU A 75 -4.61 1.99 7.40
N ARG A 76 -3.39 2.26 6.95
CA ARG A 76 -2.96 1.95 5.58
C ARG A 76 -2.86 0.45 5.32
N GLU A 77 -2.44 -0.34 6.30
CA GLU A 77 -2.39 -1.80 6.19
C GLU A 77 -3.79 -2.38 6.00
N ILE A 78 -4.75 -2.01 6.86
CA ILE A 78 -6.15 -2.45 6.74
C ILE A 78 -6.77 -1.96 5.43
N TYR A 79 -6.51 -0.69 5.04
CA TYR A 79 -6.97 -0.16 3.77
C TYR A 79 -6.48 -1.02 2.59
N THR A 80 -5.19 -1.36 2.58
CA THR A 80 -4.60 -2.17 1.51
C THR A 80 -5.19 -3.57 1.47
N GLU A 81 -5.49 -4.16 2.61
CA GLU A 81 -6.18 -5.45 2.68
C GLU A 81 -7.57 -5.39 2.07
N LEU A 82 -8.31 -4.29 2.27
CA LEU A 82 -9.65 -4.13 1.73
C LEU A 82 -9.68 -3.84 0.22
N VAL A 83 -8.72 -3.06 -0.29
CA VAL A 83 -8.68 -2.67 -1.72
C VAL A 83 -7.88 -3.64 -2.59
N SER A 84 -7.00 -4.43 -1.99
CA SER A 84 -6.26 -5.41 -2.76
C SER A 84 -7.25 -6.40 -3.34
N PRO A 85 -7.29 -6.58 -4.69
CA PRO A 85 -8.06 -7.66 -5.27
C PRO A 85 -7.62 -8.94 -4.56
N THR A 86 -8.57 -9.81 -4.32
CA THR A 86 -8.34 -11.13 -3.71
C THR A 86 -7.02 -11.67 -4.24
N ILE A 87 -6.01 -11.66 -3.38
CA ILE A 87 -4.66 -12.03 -3.77
C ILE A 87 -4.80 -13.42 -4.32
N SER A 88 -4.38 -13.62 -5.57
CA SER A 88 -4.30 -14.97 -6.08
C SER A 88 -3.56 -15.79 -5.02
N ASP A 89 -4.27 -16.74 -4.46
CA ASP A 89 -3.71 -17.57 -3.40
C ASP A 89 -2.47 -18.26 -3.99
N TRP A 90 -1.44 -18.43 -3.21
CA TRP A 90 -0.26 -19.15 -3.64
C TRP A 90 -0.63 -20.53 -4.25
N SER A 91 -1.78 -21.09 -3.83
CA SER A 91 -2.33 -22.34 -4.39
C SER A 91 -2.71 -22.19 -5.86
N GLU A 92 -3.31 -21.07 -6.28
CA GLU A 92 -3.60 -20.81 -7.70
C GLU A 92 -2.31 -20.65 -8.52
N GLY A 93 -1.29 -19.97 -7.93
CA GLY A 93 0.03 -19.88 -8.52
C GLY A 93 0.66 -21.25 -8.71
N TRP A 94 0.57 -22.11 -7.69
CA TRP A 94 1.08 -23.47 -7.77
C TRP A 94 0.33 -24.34 -8.80
N GLU A 95 -0.98 -24.20 -8.91
CA GLU A 95 -1.76 -24.88 -9.94
C GLU A 95 -1.35 -24.48 -11.37
N LYS A 96 -1.03 -23.17 -11.57
CA LYS A 96 -0.48 -22.71 -12.86
C LYS A 96 0.85 -23.38 -13.16
N VAL A 97 1.74 -23.48 -12.17
CA VAL A 97 3.03 -24.15 -12.30
C VAL A 97 2.83 -25.64 -12.62
N SER A 98 1.98 -26.34 -11.89
CA SER A 98 1.70 -27.76 -12.11
C SER A 98 1.13 -28.02 -13.51
N ARG A 99 0.21 -27.15 -14.00
CA ARG A 99 -0.31 -27.23 -15.36
C ARG A 99 0.76 -26.97 -16.41
N ALA A 100 1.63 -25.99 -16.18
CA ALA A 100 2.70 -25.66 -17.09
C ALA A 100 3.73 -26.80 -17.21
N ILE A 101 4.08 -27.47 -16.11
CA ILE A 101 4.94 -28.65 -16.11
C ILE A 101 4.34 -29.76 -16.98
N GLY A 102 3.03 -30.03 -16.80
CA GLY A 102 2.31 -31.05 -17.61
C GLY A 102 2.20 -30.70 -19.09
N HIS A 103 2.10 -29.41 -19.43
CA HIS A 103 1.90 -28.95 -20.79
C HIS A 103 3.19 -28.74 -21.58
N TYR A 104 4.17 -28.08 -20.96
CA TYR A 104 5.43 -27.66 -21.63
C TYR A 104 6.59 -28.62 -21.36
N GLY A 105 6.52 -29.37 -20.23
CA GLY A 105 7.65 -30.18 -19.79
C GLY A 105 8.88 -29.35 -19.45
N MET A 106 9.99 -30.02 -19.14
CA MET A 106 11.21 -29.35 -18.68
C MET A 106 11.98 -28.61 -19.78
N TYR A 107 11.69 -28.88 -21.05
CA TYR A 107 12.46 -28.34 -22.19
C TYR A 107 11.90 -27.04 -22.77
N GLN A 108 10.67 -26.66 -22.42
CA GLN A 108 10.00 -25.45 -22.92
C GLN A 108 9.83 -24.42 -21.78
N GLU A 109 10.90 -24.16 -21.05
CA GLU A 109 10.90 -23.26 -19.91
C GLU A 109 10.43 -21.84 -20.27
N GLU A 110 10.86 -21.27 -21.40
CA GLU A 110 10.47 -19.92 -21.84
C GLU A 110 8.95 -19.83 -22.02
N ALA A 111 8.34 -20.77 -22.73
CA ALA A 111 6.89 -20.79 -22.94
C ALA A 111 6.12 -20.98 -21.63
N ALA A 112 6.62 -21.82 -20.72
CA ALA A 112 6.05 -21.98 -19.39
C ALA A 112 6.11 -20.67 -18.60
N MET A 113 7.26 -19.99 -18.63
CA MET A 113 7.47 -18.73 -17.91
C MET A 113 6.60 -17.59 -18.44
N GLU A 114 6.31 -17.54 -19.74
CA GLU A 114 5.41 -16.56 -20.35
C GLU A 114 3.95 -16.76 -19.89
N SER A 115 3.56 -17.99 -19.60
CA SER A 115 2.20 -18.32 -19.14
C SER A 115 1.88 -17.87 -17.71
N PHE A 116 2.91 -17.51 -16.93
CA PHE A 116 2.75 -17.13 -15.53
C PHE A 116 2.47 -15.64 -15.34
N ASP A 117 1.62 -15.34 -14.33
CA ASP A 117 1.54 -14.00 -13.79
C ASP A 117 2.89 -13.59 -13.17
N GLU A 118 3.04 -12.29 -12.91
CA GLU A 118 4.31 -11.71 -12.47
C GLU A 118 4.84 -12.34 -11.18
N VAL A 119 3.98 -12.56 -10.17
CA VAL A 119 4.38 -13.14 -8.88
C VAL A 119 4.78 -14.60 -9.04
N THR A 120 3.95 -15.41 -9.70
CA THR A 120 4.23 -16.81 -9.99
C THR A 120 5.55 -16.96 -10.75
N ARG A 121 5.77 -16.12 -11.77
CA ARG A 121 7.01 -16.10 -12.55
C ARG A 121 8.23 -15.79 -11.69
N GLU A 122 8.14 -14.82 -10.79
CA GLU A 122 9.23 -14.46 -9.90
C GLU A 122 9.57 -15.61 -8.93
N VAL A 123 8.56 -16.29 -8.39
CA VAL A 123 8.76 -17.46 -7.52
C VAL A 123 9.46 -18.59 -8.28
N VAL A 124 8.94 -18.92 -9.47
CA VAL A 124 9.51 -20.00 -10.30
C VAL A 124 10.94 -19.69 -10.73
N LYS A 125 11.27 -18.42 -11.03
CA LYS A 125 12.65 -18.00 -11.30
C LYS A 125 13.59 -18.28 -10.12
N ARG A 126 13.13 -18.07 -8.89
CA ARG A 126 13.94 -18.32 -7.68
C ARG A 126 14.12 -19.79 -7.38
N LEU A 127 13.11 -20.60 -7.63
CA LEU A 127 13.17 -22.05 -7.40
C LEU A 127 13.87 -22.79 -8.54
N GLY A 128 13.80 -22.27 -9.75
CA GLY A 128 14.21 -22.89 -11.00
C GLY A 128 13.12 -23.82 -11.56
N PHE A 129 12.60 -23.48 -12.75
CA PHE A 129 11.54 -24.29 -13.38
C PHE A 129 11.94 -25.74 -13.58
N GLN A 130 13.14 -25.98 -14.10
CA GLN A 130 13.66 -27.32 -14.31
C GLN A 130 13.84 -28.10 -12.99
N ASN A 131 14.25 -27.43 -11.91
CA ASN A 131 14.37 -28.06 -10.59
C ASN A 131 13.03 -28.57 -10.09
N ILE A 132 11.95 -27.76 -10.29
CA ILE A 132 10.59 -28.18 -9.92
C ILE A 132 10.12 -29.34 -10.79
N CYS A 133 10.41 -29.31 -12.10
CA CYS A 133 10.05 -30.40 -13.03
C CYS A 133 10.71 -31.74 -12.67
N LEU A 134 11.94 -31.70 -12.16
CA LEU A 134 12.74 -32.89 -11.83
C LEU A 134 12.65 -33.32 -10.37
N SER A 135 11.90 -32.57 -9.59
CA SER A 135 11.82 -32.84 -8.15
C SER A 135 11.01 -34.09 -7.83
N GLU A 136 11.56 -34.90 -6.94
CA GLU A 136 10.88 -36.06 -6.37
C GLU A 136 10.07 -35.71 -5.11
N ASN A 137 10.22 -34.47 -4.58
CA ASN A 137 9.53 -34.02 -3.36
C ASN A 137 8.62 -32.82 -3.59
N ILE A 138 7.53 -33.08 -4.29
CA ILE A 138 6.49 -32.06 -4.60
C ILE A 138 5.96 -31.35 -3.36
N VAL A 139 5.89 -32.03 -2.21
CA VAL A 139 5.38 -31.44 -0.96
C VAL A 139 6.33 -30.36 -0.46
N ALA A 140 7.63 -30.60 -0.49
CA ALA A 140 8.63 -29.61 -0.10
C ALA A 140 8.68 -28.44 -1.07
N ASP A 141 8.55 -28.68 -2.37
CA ASP A 141 8.54 -27.62 -3.38
C ASP A 141 7.32 -26.73 -3.27
N ARG A 142 6.16 -27.33 -3.04
CA ARG A 142 4.91 -26.61 -2.78
C ARG A 142 5.02 -25.74 -1.53
N ALA A 143 5.62 -26.22 -0.46
CA ALA A 143 5.83 -25.44 0.76
C ALA A 143 6.78 -24.26 0.53
N ARG A 144 7.90 -24.47 -0.16
CA ARG A 144 8.85 -23.42 -0.51
C ARG A 144 8.22 -22.38 -1.47
N PHE A 145 7.44 -22.85 -2.45
CA PHE A 145 6.70 -21.98 -3.35
C PHE A 145 5.76 -21.06 -2.56
N ALA A 146 4.96 -21.60 -1.64
CA ALA A 146 4.03 -20.85 -0.81
C ALA A 146 4.76 -19.78 0.03
N GLU A 147 5.88 -20.13 0.66
CA GLU A 147 6.67 -19.21 1.48
C GLU A 147 7.20 -18.03 0.66
N ILE A 148 7.84 -18.32 -0.48
CA ILE A 148 8.40 -17.28 -1.37
C ILE A 148 7.29 -16.42 -1.96
N TYR A 149 6.18 -17.03 -2.39
CA TYR A 149 5.03 -16.34 -2.96
C TYR A 149 4.45 -15.31 -1.99
N GLN A 150 4.20 -15.73 -0.74
CA GLN A 150 3.70 -14.85 0.31
C GLN A 150 4.70 -13.73 0.67
N ALA A 151 5.99 -14.01 0.65
CA ALA A 151 7.02 -13.00 0.91
C ALA A 151 7.06 -11.93 -0.19
N ILE A 152 6.98 -12.33 -1.47
CA ILE A 152 6.94 -11.41 -2.61
C ILE A 152 5.67 -10.56 -2.56
N GLN A 153 4.53 -11.17 -2.27
CA GLN A 153 3.27 -10.43 -2.15
C GLN A 153 3.31 -9.40 -1.03
N ARG A 154 3.81 -9.76 0.16
CA ARG A 154 3.97 -8.82 1.28
C ARG A 154 4.87 -7.66 0.89
N ARG A 155 5.99 -7.94 0.24
CA ARG A 155 6.91 -6.89 -0.23
C ARG A 155 6.23 -5.93 -1.22
N LYS A 156 5.55 -6.45 -2.24
CA LYS A 156 4.82 -5.62 -3.22
C LYS A 156 3.76 -4.73 -2.58
N ARG A 157 3.01 -5.26 -1.62
CA ARG A 157 2.03 -4.48 -0.85
C ARG A 157 2.69 -3.33 -0.09
N THR A 158 3.80 -3.63 0.59
CA THR A 158 4.53 -2.62 1.36
C THR A 158 5.09 -1.54 0.44
N GLU A 159 5.65 -1.90 -0.71
CA GLU A 159 6.18 -0.94 -1.69
C GLU A 159 5.11 0.02 -2.21
N VAL A 160 3.93 -0.48 -2.55
CA VAL A 160 2.79 0.34 -2.98
C VAL A 160 2.33 1.26 -1.86
N ASN A 161 2.11 0.73 -0.66
CA ASN A 161 1.63 1.49 0.49
C ASN A 161 2.58 2.61 0.93
N VAL A 162 3.86 2.29 0.98
CA VAL A 162 4.88 3.22 1.49
C VAL A 162 5.28 4.23 0.42
N GLY A 163 5.30 3.83 -0.85
CA GLY A 163 5.74 4.68 -1.95
C GLY A 163 4.90 5.93 -2.12
N SER A 164 3.58 5.82 -2.16
CA SER A 164 2.67 6.97 -2.28
C SER A 164 2.72 7.88 -1.05
N ALA A 165 2.67 7.29 0.15
CA ALA A 165 2.72 8.06 1.39
C ALA A 165 4.04 8.84 1.55
N LEU A 166 5.18 8.26 1.15
CA LEU A 166 6.47 8.95 1.17
C LEU A 166 6.54 10.10 0.16
N ALA A 167 5.96 9.92 -1.03
CA ALA A 167 5.90 10.99 -2.03
C ALA A 167 5.11 12.19 -1.49
N ASN A 168 3.93 11.94 -0.92
CA ASN A 168 3.08 12.97 -0.33
C ASN A 168 3.78 13.69 0.84
N LEU A 169 4.45 12.93 1.71
CA LEU A 169 5.18 13.51 2.83
C LEU A 169 6.35 14.40 2.36
N ARG A 170 7.08 13.99 1.33
CA ARG A 170 8.15 14.80 0.73
C ARG A 170 7.62 16.09 0.16
N GLU A 171 6.52 16.04 -0.57
CA GLU A 171 5.87 17.23 -1.13
C GLU A 171 5.44 18.20 -0.03
N MET A 172 4.79 17.70 1.03
CA MET A 172 4.41 18.51 2.19
C MET A 172 5.61 19.19 2.84
N VAL A 173 6.72 18.46 3.06
CA VAL A 173 7.95 19.00 3.68
C VAL A 173 8.56 20.07 2.78
N GLN A 174 8.64 19.85 1.47
CA GLN A 174 9.17 20.84 0.52
C GLN A 174 8.33 22.12 0.51
N ASN A 175 7.01 22.01 0.49
CA ASN A 175 6.11 23.15 0.54
C ASN A 175 6.28 23.94 1.84
N ARG A 176 6.44 23.25 2.97
CA ARG A 176 6.65 23.90 4.26
C ARG A 176 8.00 24.62 4.34
N LEU A 177 9.06 24.03 3.81
CA LEU A 177 10.36 24.70 3.72
C LEU A 177 10.31 25.97 2.87
N ALA A 178 9.66 25.93 1.71
CA ALA A 178 9.47 27.09 0.83
C ALA A 178 8.69 28.21 1.54
N GLU A 179 7.64 27.88 2.30
CA GLU A 179 6.89 28.88 3.09
C GLU A 179 7.75 29.54 4.17
N LEU A 180 8.59 28.77 4.85
CA LEU A 180 9.49 29.29 5.90
C LEU A 180 10.56 30.20 5.30
N GLU A 181 11.14 29.87 4.16
CA GLU A 181 12.10 30.69 3.43
C GLU A 181 11.46 32.03 2.99
N GLN A 182 10.25 32.00 2.46
CA GLN A 182 9.53 33.23 2.08
C GLN A 182 9.19 34.12 3.29
N LYS A 183 8.81 33.53 4.41
CA LYS A 183 8.57 34.28 5.64
C LYS A 183 9.84 34.91 6.18
N GLY A 184 10.95 34.18 6.14
CA GLY A 184 12.26 34.68 6.54
C GLY A 184 12.72 35.87 5.68
N GLN A 185 12.57 35.80 4.36
CA GLN A 185 12.89 36.89 3.44
C GLN A 185 12.06 38.16 3.69
N LYS A 186 10.74 38.01 3.86
CA LYS A 186 9.86 39.12 4.17
C LYS A 186 10.18 39.81 5.49
N SER A 187 10.59 39.05 6.51
CA SER A 187 10.99 39.62 7.79
C SER A 187 12.27 40.46 7.68
N ILE A 188 13.25 40.02 6.87
CA ILE A 188 14.51 40.73 6.62
C ILE A 188 14.27 42.03 5.81
N GLU A 189 13.36 42.00 4.84
CA GLU A 189 12.97 43.18 4.05
C GLU A 189 12.28 44.24 4.91
N GLN A 190 11.37 43.82 5.80
CA GLN A 190 10.65 44.73 6.71
C GLN A 190 11.60 45.39 7.77
N GLU A 191 12.68 44.72 8.17
CA GLU A 191 13.69 45.31 9.06
C GLU A 191 14.54 46.37 8.33
N LYS A 192 14.83 46.16 7.03
CA LYS A 192 15.59 47.11 6.22
C LYS A 192 14.85 48.41 5.92
N ASP A 193 13.53 48.33 5.76
CA ASP A 193 12.67 49.51 5.49
C ASP A 193 12.42 50.38 6.74
N LYS A 194 12.84 49.94 7.93
CA LYS A 194 12.69 50.68 9.20
C LYS A 194 13.94 51.40 9.66
N THR A 195 15.03 51.29 8.91
CA THR A 195 16.32 51.90 9.20
C THR A 195 16.63 53.01 8.25
#